data_64a9c95da3a31f266729d75eb61d89c9
#
_entry.id   64a9c95da3a31f266729d75eb61d89c9
#
_cell.length_a   1.000
_cell.length_b   1.000
_cell.length_c   1.000
_cell.angle_alpha   90.00
_cell.angle_beta   90.00
_cell.angle_gamma   90.00
#
_symmetry.space_group_name_H-M   'P 1'
#
loop_
_entity.id
_entity.type
_entity.pdbx_description
1 polymer ?
#
loop_
_entity_poly.entity_id
_entity_poly.type
_entity_poly.pdbx_seq_one_letter_code
_entity_poly.pdbx_strand_id
1 'polypeptide(L)'
;PDGELTARRDAPLGGQAVLEGVMMRGVRHWAVAVRKPLRTDDEAQENGSSRQDSKSSLEGSEMRAGIARSHDERPGGEDNHTNAHDVSHSLEVALQREGELSREEEQGQLEQLGEIEVVTFPLTSALVRHRWLRLPILRGIVALGGSLAIGFRALGISANAQLPEGEADEDAQEIGTGVWVGTVVVAMVFAIGLFFLLPLGLTSLIKGQLGSSALFWIVEGIVRTLIFLGYMVLLSRIKDLRRVFEYHGAEHKTISCFEAGLPLTPQNAQRFSRLHPRCGTSFLLIVMVVSIFVFGAVGLPAWYLLVASRILGVPIIAGISFEIIKFAGRNRTRGWVKAVMWPGLKLQLLTTQEPSLDQLAVAIASLEAVLELETPGSMDAADLVGVEVVA
;
A
#
# COMPACT_ATOMS: atom_id res chain seq x y z
N PRO A 1 -13.44 14.56 -3.35
CA PRO A 1 -13.02 14.84 -4.71
C PRO A 1 -11.80 14.01 -5.00
N ASP A 2 -11.93 13.04 -5.93
CA ASP A 2 -10.79 12.26 -6.40
C ASP A 2 -9.81 13.24 -7.02
N GLY A 3 -8.54 13.20 -6.57
CA GLY A 3 -7.54 14.15 -7.01
C GLY A 3 -7.45 14.25 -8.53
N GLU A 4 -7.36 15.46 -9.05
CA GLU A 4 -7.35 15.72 -10.49
C GLU A 4 -5.96 15.51 -11.11
N LEU A 5 -4.92 15.38 -10.28
CA LEU A 5 -3.55 15.23 -10.75
C LEU A 5 -3.24 13.81 -11.16
N THR A 6 -2.57 13.66 -12.30
CA THR A 6 -2.05 12.39 -12.80
C THR A 6 -0.56 12.51 -13.08
N ALA A 7 0.22 11.51 -12.65
CA ALA A 7 1.65 11.48 -12.88
C ALA A 7 2.00 11.28 -14.37
N ARG A 8 3.09 11.88 -14.82
CA ARG A 8 3.58 11.82 -16.20
C ARG A 8 4.75 10.84 -16.39
N ARG A 9 5.41 10.46 -15.30
CA ARG A 9 6.56 9.53 -15.31
C ARG A 9 6.17 8.22 -14.68
N ASP A 10 6.83 7.13 -15.10
CA ASP A 10 6.70 5.82 -14.48
C ASP A 10 7.96 5.54 -13.68
N ALA A 11 7.83 5.42 -12.38
CA ALA A 11 8.90 4.91 -11.54
C ALA A 11 8.79 3.38 -11.45
N PRO A 12 9.92 2.65 -11.35
CA PRO A 12 9.92 1.20 -11.12
C PRO A 12 9.61 0.89 -9.65
N LEU A 13 8.51 1.42 -9.17
CA LEU A 13 8.03 1.29 -7.80
C LEU A 13 6.72 0.52 -7.78
N GLY A 14 6.49 -0.20 -6.73
CA GLY A 14 5.24 -0.86 -6.40
C GLY A 14 5.07 -0.91 -4.89
N GLY A 15 3.88 -1.25 -4.43
CA GLY A 15 3.61 -1.36 -3.02
C GLY A 15 2.50 -2.33 -2.71
N GLN A 16 2.21 -2.43 -1.43
CA GLN A 16 1.11 -3.21 -0.89
C GLN A 16 0.70 -2.63 0.45
N ALA A 17 -0.58 -2.40 0.64
CA ALA A 17 -1.11 -2.08 1.96
C ALA A 17 -0.98 -3.30 2.89
N VAL A 18 -0.64 -3.02 4.14
CA VAL A 18 -0.59 -3.98 5.24
C VAL A 18 -1.42 -3.44 6.41
N LEU A 19 -1.48 -4.15 7.53
CA LEU A 19 -2.18 -3.68 8.72
C LEU A 19 -1.47 -2.43 9.27
N GLU A 20 -2.21 -1.33 9.40
CA GLU A 20 -1.70 -0.03 9.89
C GLU A 20 -0.44 0.45 9.18
N GLY A 21 -0.27 0.09 7.88
CA GLY A 21 0.96 0.41 7.18
C GLY A 21 0.96 0.17 5.69
N VAL A 22 2.11 0.48 5.10
CA VAL A 22 2.38 0.30 3.68
C VAL A 22 3.76 -0.34 3.49
N MET A 23 3.82 -1.35 2.65
CA MET A 23 5.06 -1.87 2.09
C MET A 23 5.31 -1.18 0.76
N MET A 24 6.50 -0.63 0.56
CA MET A 24 6.98 -0.11 -0.72
C MET A 24 8.16 -0.95 -1.23
N ARG A 25 8.16 -1.17 -2.53
CA ARG A 25 9.18 -1.95 -3.21
C ARG A 25 9.79 -1.15 -4.35
N GLY A 26 11.10 -1.06 -4.36
CA GLY A 26 11.90 -0.54 -5.45
C GLY A 26 12.54 -1.64 -6.30
N VAL A 27 13.68 -1.32 -6.88
CA VAL A 27 14.46 -2.21 -7.77
C VAL A 27 15.29 -3.21 -6.97
N ARG A 28 15.98 -2.74 -5.92
CA ARG A 28 16.95 -3.49 -5.12
C ARG A 28 16.54 -3.67 -3.67
N HIS A 29 15.63 -2.83 -3.18
CA HIS A 29 15.18 -2.82 -1.78
C HIS A 29 13.67 -2.76 -1.69
N TRP A 30 13.17 -3.14 -0.54
CA TRP A 30 11.79 -2.92 -0.14
C TRP A 30 11.75 -2.52 1.33
N ALA A 31 10.76 -1.75 1.70
CA ALA A 31 10.57 -1.28 3.06
C ALA A 31 9.12 -1.51 3.50
N VAL A 32 8.92 -1.66 4.79
CA VAL A 32 7.60 -1.65 5.42
C VAL A 32 7.59 -0.54 6.44
N ALA A 33 6.65 0.36 6.35
CA ALA A 33 6.34 1.33 7.39
C ALA A 33 5.01 0.95 8.04
N VAL A 34 5.00 0.87 9.35
CA VAL A 34 3.82 0.49 10.14
C VAL A 34 3.65 1.47 11.29
N ARG A 35 2.43 1.88 11.55
CA ARG A 35 2.07 2.66 12.73
C ARG A 35 1.83 1.73 13.90
N LYS A 36 2.56 1.92 14.99
CA LYS A 36 2.32 1.22 16.25
C LYS A 36 1.06 1.76 16.94
N PRO A 37 0.34 0.94 17.68
CA PRO A 37 -0.76 1.41 18.52
C PRO A 37 -0.24 2.41 19.56
N LEU A 38 -1.10 3.38 19.93
CA LEU A 38 -0.80 4.30 21.02
C LEU A 38 -0.66 3.50 22.32
N ARG A 39 0.34 3.86 23.13
CA ARG A 39 0.48 3.34 24.50
C ARG A 39 -0.75 3.73 25.32
N THR A 40 -1.34 2.81 26.04
CA THR A 40 -2.35 3.14 27.03
C THR A 40 -1.70 3.89 28.18
N ASP A 41 -2.43 4.84 28.80
CA ASP A 41 -1.92 5.75 29.85
C ASP A 41 -1.28 5.03 31.05
N ASP A 42 -1.60 3.77 31.28
CA ASP A 42 -1.04 2.93 32.34
C ASP A 42 0.45 2.60 32.10
N GLU A 43 0.88 2.40 30.85
CA GLU A 43 2.30 2.15 30.48
C GLU A 43 3.13 3.44 30.48
N ALA A 44 2.50 4.60 30.21
CA ALA A 44 3.15 5.89 30.26
C ALA A 44 3.53 6.29 31.69
N GLN A 45 2.78 5.84 32.70
CA GLN A 45 3.07 6.13 34.14
C GLN A 45 4.24 5.29 34.68
N GLU A 46 4.40 4.04 34.23
CA GLU A 46 5.53 3.19 34.69
C GLU A 46 6.88 3.67 34.14
N ASN A 47 6.94 4.14 32.90
CA ASN A 47 8.17 4.70 32.32
C ASN A 47 8.43 6.17 32.70
N GLY A 48 7.39 6.91 33.10
CA GLY A 48 7.51 8.28 33.63
C GLY A 48 8.15 8.33 35.01
N SER A 49 7.91 7.32 35.85
CA SER A 49 8.46 7.24 37.19
C SER A 49 9.97 6.98 37.21
N SER A 50 10.47 6.16 36.25
CA SER A 50 11.90 5.87 36.12
C SER A 50 12.75 7.02 35.54
N ARG A 51 12.12 8.01 34.88
CA ARG A 51 12.80 9.21 34.34
C ARG A 51 12.75 10.43 35.29
N GLN A 52 11.84 10.46 36.24
CA GLN A 52 11.75 11.54 37.21
C GLN A 52 12.80 11.47 38.33
N ASP A 53 13.28 10.29 38.69
CA ASP A 53 14.33 10.10 39.68
C ASP A 53 15.72 10.60 39.26
N SER A 54 15.93 10.84 37.95
CA SER A 54 17.18 11.36 37.40
C SER A 54 17.20 12.89 37.17
N LYS A 55 16.06 13.57 37.27
CA LYS A 55 15.96 15.04 37.06
C LYS A 55 15.80 15.90 38.30
N SER A 56 15.55 15.30 39.46
CA SER A 56 15.35 16.06 40.72
C SER A 56 16.61 16.56 41.39
N SER A 57 17.79 16.42 40.79
CA SER A 57 19.07 16.85 41.37
C SER A 57 19.67 18.13 40.77
N LEU A 58 18.97 18.83 39.86
CA LEU A 58 19.56 19.98 39.15
C LEU A 58 18.74 21.28 39.14
N GLU A 59 17.60 21.37 39.79
CA GLU A 59 16.82 22.61 39.86
C GLU A 59 16.63 23.10 41.30
N GLY A 60 17.67 23.74 41.80
CA GLY A 60 17.65 24.52 43.00
C GLY A 60 18.51 25.76 42.89
N SER A 61 18.11 26.75 42.12
CA SER A 61 18.55 28.13 42.32
C SER A 61 17.90 29.07 41.28
N GLU A 62 17.42 30.14 41.86
CA GLU A 62 17.04 31.42 41.23
C GLU A 62 15.60 31.66 40.83
N MET A 63 14.84 31.96 41.85
CA MET A 63 13.66 32.81 41.79
C MET A 63 14.00 34.13 42.46
N ARG A 64 13.94 35.27 41.78
CA ARG A 64 13.42 36.55 42.28
C ARG A 64 13.69 37.76 41.40
N ALA A 65 12.66 38.59 41.38
CA ALA A 65 12.60 40.02 41.04
C ALA A 65 12.32 40.32 39.54
N GLY A 66 11.39 41.18 39.18
CA GLY A 66 10.66 42.14 39.93
C GLY A 66 9.64 42.86 39.02
N ILE A 67 8.52 43.16 39.62
CA ILE A 67 7.46 44.02 39.12
C ILE A 67 7.88 45.48 39.26
N ALA A 68 7.80 46.27 38.18
CA ALA A 68 7.73 47.72 38.30
C ALA A 68 6.73 48.30 37.28
N ARG A 69 5.82 49.09 37.81
CA ARG A 69 4.75 49.85 37.16
C ARG A 69 5.24 51.19 36.72
N SER A 70 4.40 51.81 35.85
CA SER A 70 4.18 53.25 35.61
C SER A 70 4.92 53.79 34.39
N HIS A 71 4.46 54.69 33.59
CA HIS A 71 3.44 55.73 33.69
C HIS A 71 3.06 56.18 32.29
N ASP A 72 1.88 56.69 32.20
CA ASP A 72 1.21 57.51 31.21
C ASP A 72 2.04 58.70 30.75
N GLU A 73 2.11 58.95 29.42
CA GLU A 73 2.22 60.29 28.83
C GLU A 73 1.95 60.22 27.30
N ARG A 74 0.93 60.91 26.86
CA ARG A 74 0.71 61.43 25.49
C ARG A 74 1.01 62.96 25.57
N PRO A 75 1.13 63.67 24.43
CA PRO A 75 1.04 63.39 23.02
C PRO A 75 2.15 64.07 22.17
N GLY A 76 2.22 63.78 20.89
CA GLY A 76 2.93 64.54 19.91
C GLY A 76 2.90 63.86 18.57
N GLY A 77 2.20 64.45 17.59
CA GLY A 77 2.05 63.94 16.26
C GLY A 77 3.30 64.02 15.41
N GLU A 78 3.21 63.39 14.30
CA GLU A 78 3.87 63.66 13.00
C GLU A 78 4.57 62.47 12.38
N ASP A 79 4.21 62.33 11.11
CA ASP A 79 4.90 61.67 10.03
C ASP A 79 4.74 60.17 9.84
N ASN A 80 3.65 59.87 9.15
CA ASN A 80 3.31 58.61 8.53
C ASN A 80 4.18 58.39 7.28
N HIS A 81 5.42 57.94 7.45
CA HIS A 81 6.21 57.27 6.42
C HIS A 81 6.45 55.82 6.87
N THR A 82 5.40 55.02 6.81
CA THR A 82 5.55 53.57 6.85
C THR A 82 6.35 53.13 5.63
N ASN A 83 7.64 52.92 5.81
CA ASN A 83 8.52 52.35 4.80
C ASN A 83 7.96 51.05 4.27
N ALA A 84 7.70 50.95 2.97
CA ALA A 84 7.25 49.72 2.29
C ALA A 84 8.17 48.51 2.63
N HIS A 85 9.40 48.79 3.03
CA HIS A 85 10.38 47.79 3.47
C HIS A 85 10.05 47.17 4.84
N ASP A 86 9.45 47.94 5.75
CA ASP A 86 9.07 47.46 7.10
C ASP A 86 7.79 46.59 7.04
N VAL A 87 6.89 46.92 6.13
CA VAL A 87 5.64 46.16 5.90
C VAL A 87 5.96 44.81 5.24
N SER A 88 6.90 44.77 4.28
CA SER A 88 7.30 43.50 3.64
C SER A 88 8.02 42.57 4.60
N HIS A 89 8.92 43.10 5.43
CA HIS A 89 9.62 42.31 6.45
C HIS A 89 8.66 41.78 7.55
N SER A 90 7.70 42.59 7.97
CA SER A 90 6.66 42.16 8.92
C SER A 90 5.73 41.09 8.35
N LEU A 91 5.45 41.17 7.04
CA LEU A 91 4.65 40.19 6.35
C LEU A 91 5.40 38.83 6.19
N GLU A 92 6.69 38.90 5.84
CA GLU A 92 7.54 37.70 5.75
C GLU A 92 7.69 37.01 7.11
N VAL A 93 7.90 37.74 8.20
CA VAL A 93 7.98 37.20 9.54
C VAL A 93 6.64 36.64 9.99
N ALA A 94 5.51 37.27 9.63
CA ALA A 94 4.19 36.73 9.93
C ALA A 94 3.91 35.42 9.17
N LEU A 95 4.25 35.35 7.89
CA LEU A 95 4.11 34.13 7.06
C LEU A 95 5.02 33.00 7.54
N GLN A 96 6.25 33.31 7.96
CA GLN A 96 7.15 32.33 8.57
C GLN A 96 6.59 31.80 9.88
N ARG A 97 6.05 32.66 10.73
CA ARG A 97 5.47 32.30 12.03
C ARG A 97 4.18 31.49 11.89
N GLU A 98 3.32 31.81 10.91
CA GLU A 98 2.15 30.98 10.57
C GLU A 98 2.58 29.62 10.03
N GLY A 99 3.65 29.57 9.23
CA GLY A 99 4.22 28.32 8.73
C GLY A 99 4.89 27.47 9.83
N GLU A 100 5.46 28.06 10.84
CA GLU A 100 6.02 27.36 12.00
C GLU A 100 4.92 26.86 12.94
N LEU A 101 3.91 27.67 13.24
CA LEU A 101 2.76 27.28 14.07
C LEU A 101 1.97 26.15 13.44
N SER A 102 1.75 26.18 12.12
CA SER A 102 1.07 25.09 11.42
C SER A 102 1.89 23.80 11.40
N ARG A 103 3.24 23.89 11.38
CA ARG A 103 4.13 22.72 11.50
C ARG A 103 4.15 22.14 12.91
N GLU A 104 4.13 22.98 13.94
CA GLU A 104 4.08 22.53 15.34
C GLU A 104 2.73 21.89 15.67
N GLU A 105 1.62 22.44 15.17
CA GLU A 105 0.30 21.83 15.30
C GLU A 105 0.20 20.49 14.55
N GLU A 106 0.79 20.42 13.35
CA GLU A 106 0.83 19.20 12.53
C GLU A 106 1.73 18.13 13.19
N GLN A 107 2.88 18.52 13.73
CA GLN A 107 3.75 17.62 14.49
C GLN A 107 3.08 17.14 15.78
N GLY A 108 2.43 18.02 16.51
CA GLY A 108 1.66 17.63 17.71
C GLY A 108 0.51 16.67 17.42
N GLN A 109 -0.15 16.80 16.27
CA GLN A 109 -1.15 15.85 15.81
C GLN A 109 -0.54 14.51 15.40
N LEU A 110 0.65 14.51 14.77
CA LEU A 110 1.37 13.30 14.39
C LEU A 110 1.90 12.53 15.61
N GLU A 111 2.38 13.22 16.63
CA GLU A 111 2.81 12.62 17.90
C GLU A 111 1.67 11.92 18.66
N GLN A 112 0.42 12.41 18.52
CA GLN A 112 -0.77 11.76 19.09
C GLN A 112 -1.21 10.50 18.35
N LEU A 113 -0.62 10.19 17.20
CA LEU A 113 -1.06 9.10 16.31
C LEU A 113 -0.26 7.80 16.42
N GLY A 114 0.75 7.76 17.28
CA GLY A 114 1.65 6.61 17.47
C GLY A 114 2.88 6.65 16.54
N GLU A 115 3.94 5.97 16.97
CA GLU A 115 5.24 5.92 16.28
C GLU A 115 5.14 5.17 14.95
N ILE A 116 5.83 5.69 13.93
CA ILE A 116 5.98 4.99 12.64
C ILE A 116 7.29 4.19 12.68
N GLU A 117 7.16 2.87 12.72
CA GLU A 117 8.30 1.97 12.58
C GLU A 117 8.56 1.66 11.11
N VAL A 118 9.81 1.79 10.67
CA VAL A 118 10.22 1.50 9.29
C VAL A 118 11.31 0.44 9.29
N VAL A 119 11.06 -0.65 8.56
CA VAL A 119 12.01 -1.75 8.40
C VAL A 119 12.32 -1.95 6.92
N THR A 120 13.61 -2.04 6.57
CA THR A 120 14.08 -2.15 5.19
C THR A 120 14.77 -3.49 4.94
N PHE A 121 14.65 -4.00 3.72
CA PHE A 121 15.22 -5.28 3.31
C PHE A 121 15.79 -5.23 1.90
N PRO A 122 16.88 -5.96 1.61
CA PRO A 122 17.35 -6.14 0.26
C PRO A 122 16.41 -7.05 -0.55
N LEU A 123 16.25 -6.76 -1.83
CA LEU A 123 15.46 -7.53 -2.75
C LEU A 123 16.34 -8.54 -3.48
N THR A 124 16.10 -9.83 -3.27
CA THR A 124 16.76 -10.90 -3.99
C THR A 124 15.79 -11.50 -5.01
N SER A 125 16.10 -11.35 -6.31
CA SER A 125 15.24 -11.90 -7.37
C SER A 125 15.82 -13.19 -7.94
N ALA A 126 15.05 -14.27 -7.92
CA ALA A 126 15.39 -15.53 -8.58
C ALA A 126 15.55 -15.37 -10.11
N LEU A 127 14.89 -14.38 -10.71
CA LEU A 127 14.99 -14.06 -12.12
C LEU A 127 16.39 -13.54 -12.52
N VAL A 128 17.09 -12.87 -11.59
CA VAL A 128 18.46 -12.43 -11.80
C VAL A 128 19.41 -13.64 -11.79
N ARG A 129 19.20 -14.55 -10.85
CA ARG A 129 20.06 -15.73 -10.64
C ARG A 129 19.98 -16.77 -11.76
N HIS A 130 18.79 -16.99 -12.37
CA HIS A 130 18.54 -18.05 -13.33
C HIS A 130 17.93 -17.53 -14.63
N ARG A 131 18.71 -17.51 -15.73
CA ARG A 131 18.30 -16.97 -17.02
C ARG A 131 17.09 -17.70 -17.66
N TRP A 132 16.91 -19.00 -17.41
CA TRP A 132 15.80 -19.79 -17.94
C TRP A 132 14.45 -19.42 -17.33
N LEU A 133 14.43 -18.86 -16.10
CA LEU A 133 13.22 -18.34 -15.48
C LEU A 133 12.68 -17.06 -16.16
N ARG A 134 13.47 -16.45 -17.05
CA ARG A 134 13.05 -15.24 -17.81
C ARG A 134 12.21 -15.55 -19.03
N LEU A 135 11.95 -16.85 -19.34
CA LEU A 135 11.04 -17.23 -20.41
C LEU A 135 9.62 -16.67 -20.14
N PRO A 136 8.89 -16.26 -21.21
CA PRO A 136 7.50 -15.82 -21.09
C PRO A 136 6.69 -16.85 -20.29
N ILE A 137 5.70 -16.38 -19.53
CA ILE A 137 4.88 -17.14 -18.59
C ILE A 137 5.65 -17.56 -17.34
N LEU A 138 6.83 -18.23 -17.46
CA LEU A 138 7.64 -18.63 -16.29
C LEU A 138 8.09 -17.42 -15.44
N ARG A 139 8.53 -16.36 -16.09
CA ARG A 139 8.90 -15.13 -15.40
C ARG A 139 7.71 -14.52 -14.62
N GLY A 140 6.50 -14.58 -15.18
CA GLY A 140 5.30 -14.10 -14.51
C GLY A 140 4.96 -14.93 -13.27
N ILE A 141 5.09 -16.26 -13.37
CA ILE A 141 4.90 -17.16 -12.22
C ILE A 141 5.90 -16.85 -11.10
N VAL A 142 7.18 -16.70 -11.47
CA VAL A 142 8.27 -16.43 -10.50
C VAL A 142 8.13 -15.03 -9.90
N ALA A 143 7.81 -14.02 -10.71
CA ALA A 143 7.61 -12.65 -10.25
C ALA A 143 6.43 -12.57 -9.26
N LEU A 144 5.31 -13.21 -9.60
CA LEU A 144 4.15 -13.25 -8.72
C LEU A 144 4.45 -14.00 -7.43
N GLY A 145 5.12 -15.17 -7.50
CA GLY A 145 5.55 -15.92 -6.31
C GLY A 145 6.47 -15.09 -5.39
N GLY A 146 7.42 -14.36 -5.98
CA GLY A 146 8.30 -13.45 -5.24
C GLY A 146 7.53 -12.29 -4.59
N SER A 147 6.59 -11.68 -5.31
CA SER A 147 5.75 -10.60 -4.77
C SER A 147 4.86 -11.09 -3.62
N LEU A 148 4.27 -12.30 -3.75
CA LEU A 148 3.48 -12.91 -2.68
C LEU A 148 4.34 -13.20 -1.44
N ALA A 149 5.54 -13.73 -1.62
CA ALA A 149 6.45 -14.02 -0.50
C ALA A 149 6.83 -12.74 0.27
N ILE A 150 7.13 -11.65 -0.45
CA ILE A 150 7.40 -10.34 0.17
C ILE A 150 6.14 -9.82 0.87
N GLY A 151 4.99 -9.89 0.21
CA GLY A 151 3.71 -9.44 0.78
C GLY A 151 3.33 -10.18 2.06
N PHE A 152 3.50 -11.51 2.10
CA PHE A 152 3.28 -12.30 3.33
C PHE A 152 4.25 -11.91 4.45
N ARG A 153 5.53 -11.67 4.11
CA ARG A 153 6.50 -11.21 5.10
C ARG A 153 6.14 -9.82 5.64
N ALA A 154 5.74 -8.90 4.77
CA ALA A 154 5.28 -7.56 5.16
C ALA A 154 4.05 -7.62 6.06
N LEU A 155 3.08 -8.50 5.75
CA LEU A 155 1.92 -8.73 6.60
C LEU A 155 2.30 -9.31 7.96
N GLY A 156 3.28 -10.21 8.03
CA GLY A 156 3.80 -10.74 9.29
C GLY A 156 4.43 -9.65 10.16
N ILE A 157 5.28 -8.79 9.57
CA ILE A 157 5.89 -7.65 10.26
C ILE A 157 4.81 -6.72 10.81
N SER A 158 3.84 -6.37 9.97
CA SER A 158 2.77 -5.47 10.34
C SER A 158 1.85 -6.04 11.43
N ALA A 159 1.55 -7.34 11.37
CA ALA A 159 0.76 -8.01 12.38
C ALA A 159 1.48 -8.03 13.75
N ASN A 160 2.79 -8.32 13.75
CA ASN A 160 3.60 -8.30 14.96
C ASN A 160 3.69 -6.91 15.58
N ALA A 161 3.80 -5.85 14.75
CA ALA A 161 3.84 -4.46 15.23
C ALA A 161 2.53 -4.00 15.91
N GLN A 162 1.42 -4.74 15.72
CA GLN A 162 0.13 -4.46 16.36
C GLN A 162 -0.07 -5.22 17.69
N LEU A 163 0.87 -6.09 18.08
CA LEU A 163 0.79 -6.80 19.37
C LEU A 163 1.19 -5.88 20.51
N PRO A 164 0.54 -5.96 21.67
CA PRO A 164 0.92 -5.21 22.88
C PRO A 164 2.34 -5.58 23.33
N GLU A 165 3.16 -4.58 23.71
CA GLU A 165 4.56 -4.79 24.13
C GLU A 165 4.73 -5.61 25.44
N GLY A 166 3.66 -5.98 26.14
CA GLY A 166 3.69 -6.76 27.37
C GLY A 166 3.46 -8.27 27.20
N GLU A 167 2.98 -8.70 26.04
CA GLU A 167 2.76 -10.14 25.74
C GLU A 167 3.88 -10.72 24.84
N ALA A 168 4.85 -9.90 24.45
CA ALA A 168 6.05 -10.36 23.78
C ALA A 168 7.06 -10.88 24.83
N ASP A 169 6.85 -12.13 25.29
CA ASP A 169 7.98 -12.94 25.73
C ASP A 169 9.04 -12.87 24.62
N GLU A 170 10.31 -12.67 24.95
CA GLU A 170 11.40 -12.55 23.97
C GLU A 170 11.45 -13.75 23.02
N ASP A 171 10.81 -14.89 23.38
CA ASP A 171 10.57 -16.07 22.53
C ASP A 171 9.24 -16.04 21.74
N ALA A 172 8.30 -15.11 22.03
CA ALA A 172 6.98 -14.98 21.39
C ALA A 172 6.93 -13.92 20.27
N GLN A 173 8.06 -13.37 19.88
CA GLN A 173 8.21 -12.30 18.88
C GLN A 173 7.80 -12.67 17.45
N GLU A 174 7.40 -13.90 17.20
CA GLU A 174 6.86 -14.33 15.91
C GLU A 174 5.57 -15.12 16.15
N ILE A 175 4.50 -14.73 15.45
CA ILE A 175 3.33 -15.63 15.31
C ILE A 175 3.88 -17.00 14.95
N GLY A 176 3.72 -17.96 15.83
CA GLY A 176 4.37 -19.25 15.71
C GLY A 176 4.20 -19.82 14.29
N THR A 177 5.29 -20.24 13.65
CA THR A 177 5.32 -20.70 12.26
C THR A 177 4.17 -21.69 11.96
N GLY A 178 3.76 -22.51 12.94
CA GLY A 178 2.64 -23.44 12.81
C GLY A 178 1.28 -22.75 12.68
N VAL A 179 1.03 -21.72 13.45
CA VAL A 179 -0.22 -20.91 13.38
C VAL A 179 -0.28 -20.16 12.06
N TRP A 180 0.83 -19.54 11.65
CA TRP A 180 0.93 -18.83 10.38
C TRP A 180 0.68 -19.76 9.18
N VAL A 181 1.37 -20.89 9.12
CA VAL A 181 1.16 -21.89 8.07
C VAL A 181 -0.26 -22.43 8.08
N GLY A 182 -0.81 -22.74 9.26
CA GLY A 182 -2.19 -23.19 9.40
C GLY A 182 -3.20 -22.18 8.86
N THR A 183 -3.03 -20.90 9.19
CA THR A 183 -3.90 -19.82 8.70
C THR A 183 -3.82 -19.68 7.17
N VAL A 184 -2.62 -19.71 6.60
CA VAL A 184 -2.42 -19.63 5.14
C VAL A 184 -3.06 -20.84 4.44
N VAL A 185 -2.91 -22.05 4.99
CA VAL A 185 -3.53 -23.27 4.44
C VAL A 185 -5.05 -23.17 4.48
N VAL A 186 -5.64 -22.76 5.59
CA VAL A 186 -7.11 -22.59 5.72
C VAL A 186 -7.61 -21.54 4.74
N ALA A 187 -6.93 -20.39 4.64
CA ALA A 187 -7.28 -19.35 3.68
C ALA A 187 -7.20 -19.84 2.22
N MET A 188 -6.17 -20.64 1.90
CA MET A 188 -6.00 -21.23 0.57
C MET A 188 -7.12 -22.23 0.23
N VAL A 189 -7.46 -23.10 1.16
CA VAL A 189 -8.58 -24.06 0.99
C VAL A 189 -9.89 -23.33 0.80
N PHE A 190 -10.14 -22.29 1.60
CA PHE A 190 -11.33 -21.45 1.46
C PHE A 190 -11.38 -20.75 0.11
N ALA A 191 -10.27 -20.16 -0.35
CA ALA A 191 -10.18 -19.49 -1.64
C ALA A 191 -10.43 -20.45 -2.82
N ILE A 192 -9.84 -21.66 -2.78
CA ILE A 192 -10.07 -22.69 -3.77
C ILE A 192 -11.55 -23.10 -3.76
N GLY A 193 -12.15 -23.33 -2.60
CA GLY A 193 -13.56 -23.63 -2.45
C GLY A 193 -14.45 -22.55 -3.06
N LEU A 194 -14.23 -21.30 -2.69
CA LEU A 194 -15.07 -20.18 -3.09
C LEU A 194 -14.92 -19.81 -4.58
N PHE A 195 -13.70 -19.78 -5.11
CA PHE A 195 -13.45 -19.26 -6.45
C PHE A 195 -13.30 -20.33 -7.53
N PHE A 196 -13.19 -21.60 -7.17
CA PHE A 196 -13.06 -22.68 -8.14
C PHE A 196 -14.14 -23.76 -7.98
N LEU A 197 -14.37 -24.26 -6.75
CA LEU A 197 -15.32 -25.34 -6.57
C LEU A 197 -16.77 -24.87 -6.58
N LEU A 198 -17.07 -23.74 -5.97
CA LEU A 198 -18.43 -23.20 -5.90
C LEU A 198 -18.95 -22.79 -7.30
N PRO A 199 -18.24 -22.02 -8.15
CA PRO A 199 -18.69 -21.73 -9.51
C PRO A 199 -18.89 -22.99 -10.36
N LEU A 200 -17.94 -23.93 -10.28
CA LEU A 200 -18.02 -25.20 -10.98
C LEU A 200 -19.23 -26.01 -10.53
N GLY A 201 -19.48 -26.10 -9.21
CA GLY A 201 -20.63 -26.79 -8.65
C GLY A 201 -21.96 -26.20 -9.12
N LEU A 202 -22.11 -24.87 -8.98
CA LEU A 202 -23.32 -24.15 -9.40
C LEU A 202 -23.61 -24.35 -10.90
N THR A 203 -22.58 -24.22 -11.75
CA THR A 203 -22.74 -24.38 -13.19
C THR A 203 -23.03 -25.84 -13.55
N SER A 204 -22.52 -26.80 -12.79
CA SER A 204 -22.78 -28.22 -13.02
C SER A 204 -24.25 -28.59 -12.84
N LEU A 205 -24.98 -27.89 -11.96
CA LEU A 205 -26.43 -28.12 -11.75
C LEU A 205 -27.25 -27.85 -13.02
N ILE A 206 -26.80 -26.93 -13.87
CA ILE A 206 -27.48 -26.56 -15.12
C ILE A 206 -26.77 -27.10 -16.38
N LYS A 207 -25.79 -27.99 -16.23
CA LYS A 207 -24.99 -28.54 -17.33
C LYS A 207 -25.86 -29.14 -18.46
N GLY A 208 -26.92 -29.85 -18.11
CA GLY A 208 -27.85 -30.48 -19.09
C GLY A 208 -28.58 -29.46 -19.97
N GLN A 209 -28.71 -28.21 -19.54
CA GLN A 209 -29.41 -27.14 -20.25
C GLN A 209 -28.49 -26.32 -21.14
N LEU A 210 -27.16 -26.41 -20.94
CA LEU A 210 -26.19 -25.55 -21.61
C LEU A 210 -25.78 -26.06 -23.03
N GLY A 211 -26.07 -27.30 -23.36
CA GLY A 211 -25.95 -27.86 -24.72
C GLY A 211 -24.54 -27.97 -25.32
N SER A 212 -23.56 -27.17 -24.84
CA SER A 212 -22.18 -27.23 -25.32
C SER A 212 -21.15 -26.97 -24.22
N SER A 213 -19.94 -27.55 -24.38
CA SER A 213 -18.82 -27.33 -23.45
C SER A 213 -18.36 -25.85 -23.44
N ALA A 214 -18.40 -25.18 -24.59
CA ALA A 214 -18.02 -23.77 -24.66
C ALA A 214 -18.96 -22.88 -23.85
N LEU A 215 -20.27 -23.10 -23.97
CA LEU A 215 -21.26 -22.36 -23.20
C LEU A 215 -21.14 -22.65 -21.69
N PHE A 216 -20.84 -23.90 -21.31
CA PHE A 216 -20.57 -24.25 -19.93
C PHE A 216 -19.43 -23.40 -19.33
N TRP A 217 -18.30 -23.27 -20.02
CA TRP A 217 -17.14 -22.51 -19.52
C TRP A 217 -17.37 -21.01 -19.51
N ILE A 218 -18.12 -20.47 -20.45
CA ILE A 218 -18.52 -19.06 -20.45
C ILE A 218 -19.41 -18.77 -19.24
N VAL A 219 -20.43 -19.58 -18.99
CA VAL A 219 -21.34 -19.41 -17.86
C VAL A 219 -20.60 -19.58 -16.54
N GLU A 220 -19.76 -20.61 -16.44
CA GLU A 220 -18.91 -20.85 -15.23
C GLU A 220 -17.99 -19.66 -14.96
N GLY A 221 -17.35 -19.10 -15.98
CA GLY A 221 -16.50 -17.93 -15.84
C GLY A 221 -17.28 -16.67 -15.43
N ILE A 222 -18.49 -16.49 -15.96
CA ILE A 222 -19.39 -15.38 -15.52
C ILE A 222 -19.77 -15.58 -14.05
N VAL A 223 -20.21 -16.77 -13.64
CA VAL A 223 -20.57 -17.09 -12.26
C VAL A 223 -19.38 -16.85 -11.32
N ARG A 224 -18.20 -17.29 -11.70
CA ARG A 224 -16.94 -17.04 -10.96
C ARG A 224 -16.67 -15.54 -10.80
N THR A 225 -16.79 -14.80 -11.90
CA THR A 225 -16.57 -13.34 -11.88
C THR A 225 -17.57 -12.64 -10.98
N LEU A 226 -18.84 -13.04 -11.00
CA LEU A 226 -19.88 -12.49 -10.13
C LEU A 226 -19.63 -12.81 -8.65
N ILE A 227 -19.21 -14.04 -8.35
CA ILE A 227 -18.82 -14.43 -6.97
C ILE A 227 -17.62 -13.58 -6.52
N PHE A 228 -16.61 -13.39 -7.36
CA PHE A 228 -15.46 -12.56 -7.07
C PHE A 228 -15.84 -11.10 -6.80
N LEU A 229 -16.66 -10.50 -7.67
CA LEU A 229 -17.12 -9.12 -7.48
C LEU A 229 -17.99 -8.98 -6.22
N GLY A 230 -18.89 -9.95 -5.97
CA GLY A 230 -19.68 -9.99 -4.74
C GLY A 230 -18.82 -10.08 -3.49
N TYR A 231 -17.77 -10.91 -3.53
CA TYR A 231 -16.79 -11.01 -2.45
C TYR A 231 -16.02 -9.69 -2.24
N MET A 232 -15.60 -9.01 -3.32
CA MET A 232 -14.95 -7.69 -3.20
C MET A 232 -15.89 -6.63 -2.60
N VAL A 233 -17.15 -6.63 -3.00
CA VAL A 233 -18.18 -5.75 -2.39
C VAL A 233 -18.36 -6.08 -0.91
N LEU A 234 -18.40 -7.35 -0.55
CA LEU A 234 -18.51 -7.78 0.86
C LEU A 234 -17.32 -7.28 1.68
N LEU A 235 -16.09 -7.52 1.20
CA LEU A 235 -14.87 -7.07 1.88
C LEU A 235 -14.84 -5.55 2.04
N SER A 236 -15.28 -4.80 1.03
CA SER A 236 -15.31 -3.33 1.08
C SER A 236 -16.29 -2.76 2.13
N ARG A 237 -17.18 -3.59 2.69
CA ARG A 237 -18.13 -3.22 3.75
C ARG A 237 -17.64 -3.54 5.16
N ILE A 238 -16.59 -4.33 5.30
CA ILE A 238 -15.98 -4.69 6.60
C ILE A 238 -15.15 -3.50 7.07
N LYS A 239 -15.42 -2.99 8.29
CA LYS A 239 -14.79 -1.78 8.82
C LYS A 239 -13.27 -1.92 8.96
N ASP A 240 -12.78 -3.05 9.45
CA ASP A 240 -11.35 -3.29 9.65
C ASP A 240 -10.59 -3.33 8.32
N LEU A 241 -11.18 -3.95 7.29
CA LEU A 241 -10.60 -3.97 5.95
C LEU A 241 -10.66 -2.62 5.24
N ARG A 242 -11.62 -1.77 5.60
CA ARG A 242 -11.69 -0.41 5.07
C ARG A 242 -10.41 0.36 5.37
N ARG A 243 -9.85 0.20 6.58
CA ARG A 243 -8.60 0.86 6.98
C ARG A 243 -7.41 0.38 6.13
N VAL A 244 -7.34 -0.91 5.83
CA VAL A 244 -6.34 -1.45 4.87
C VAL A 244 -6.53 -0.84 3.47
N PHE A 245 -7.78 -0.63 3.03
CA PHE A 245 -8.06 0.02 1.75
C PHE A 245 -7.75 1.52 1.74
N GLU A 246 -7.76 2.19 2.88
CA GLU A 246 -7.27 3.56 3.04
C GLU A 246 -5.75 3.60 2.87
N TYR A 247 -5.00 2.69 3.48
CA TYR A 247 -3.55 2.53 3.26
C TYR A 247 -3.20 2.17 1.81
N HIS A 248 -4.04 1.39 1.13
CA HIS A 248 -3.89 1.13 -0.29
C HIS A 248 -4.10 2.41 -1.14
N GLY A 249 -5.05 3.25 -0.75
CA GLY A 249 -5.21 4.58 -1.34
C GLY A 249 -3.99 5.48 -1.07
N ALA A 250 -3.42 5.42 0.14
CA ALA A 250 -2.21 6.15 0.49
C ALA A 250 -0.99 5.74 -0.35
N GLU A 251 -0.81 4.43 -0.57
CA GLU A 251 0.21 3.90 -1.48
C GLU A 251 0.11 4.54 -2.87
N HIS A 252 -1.07 4.47 -3.49
CA HIS A 252 -1.30 4.99 -4.84
C HIS A 252 -1.04 6.48 -4.96
N LYS A 253 -1.51 7.27 -3.99
CA LYS A 253 -1.32 8.72 -3.96
C LYS A 253 0.14 9.10 -3.77
N THR A 254 0.85 8.38 -2.89
CA THR A 254 2.28 8.61 -2.61
C THR A 254 3.15 8.30 -3.83
N ILE A 255 2.92 7.15 -4.50
CA ILE A 255 3.62 6.81 -5.75
C ILE A 255 3.33 7.85 -6.83
N SER A 256 2.08 8.27 -6.99
CA SER A 256 1.70 9.29 -7.98
C SER A 256 2.33 10.64 -7.70
N CYS A 257 2.46 11.04 -6.44
CA CYS A 257 3.15 12.27 -6.02
C CYS A 257 4.64 12.23 -6.40
N PHE A 258 5.31 11.12 -6.10
CA PHE A 258 6.70 10.90 -6.48
C PHE A 258 6.91 10.93 -8.01
N GLU A 259 6.05 10.25 -8.77
CA GLU A 259 6.10 10.22 -10.23
C GLU A 259 5.85 11.59 -10.86
N ALA A 260 5.10 12.45 -10.20
CA ALA A 260 4.90 13.85 -10.62
C ALA A 260 6.10 14.73 -10.31
N GLY A 261 7.07 14.27 -9.50
CA GLY A 261 8.25 15.01 -9.09
C GLY A 261 7.94 16.12 -8.08
N LEU A 262 6.84 15.98 -7.32
CA LEU A 262 6.51 16.90 -6.24
C LEU A 262 7.20 16.45 -4.94
N PRO A 263 7.46 17.38 -4.00
CA PRO A 263 7.93 17.02 -2.67
C PRO A 263 6.98 16.02 -2.00
N LEU A 264 7.55 14.98 -1.38
CA LEU A 264 6.80 13.95 -0.69
C LEU A 264 6.28 14.49 0.65
N THR A 265 5.15 15.16 0.60
CA THR A 265 4.41 15.61 1.78
C THR A 265 2.99 15.05 1.73
N PRO A 266 2.35 14.78 2.88
CA PRO A 266 0.97 14.30 2.93
C PRO A 266 0.01 15.18 2.14
N GLN A 267 0.16 16.52 2.22
CA GLN A 267 -0.67 17.48 1.54
C GLN A 267 -0.51 17.41 0.00
N ASN A 268 0.71 17.22 -0.50
CA ASN A 268 0.94 17.06 -1.92
C ASN A 268 0.40 15.71 -2.41
N ALA A 269 0.65 14.63 -1.68
CA ALA A 269 0.15 13.30 -2.02
C ALA A 269 -1.38 13.24 -2.03
N GLN A 270 -2.05 13.95 -1.10
CA GLN A 270 -3.52 14.01 -1.03
C GLN A 270 -4.18 14.55 -2.29
N ARG A 271 -3.48 15.36 -3.08
CA ARG A 271 -4.00 15.94 -4.32
C ARG A 271 -4.13 14.97 -5.48
N PHE A 272 -3.53 13.78 -5.37
CA PHE A 272 -3.56 12.75 -6.42
C PHE A 272 -4.74 11.81 -6.28
N SER A 273 -5.12 11.20 -7.40
CA SER A 273 -6.15 10.15 -7.44
C SER A 273 -5.67 8.89 -6.70
N ARG A 274 -6.57 8.25 -5.98
CA ARG A 274 -6.36 6.90 -5.41
C ARG A 274 -6.39 5.79 -6.46
N LEU A 275 -6.72 6.10 -7.72
CA LEU A 275 -6.69 5.14 -8.82
C LEU A 275 -5.33 5.18 -9.49
N HIS A 276 -4.65 4.05 -9.54
CA HIS A 276 -3.34 3.93 -10.15
C HIS A 276 -3.33 2.85 -11.24
N PRO A 277 -2.81 3.14 -12.44
CA PRO A 277 -2.93 2.22 -13.59
C PRO A 277 -2.11 0.92 -13.45
N ARG A 278 -1.15 0.87 -12.52
CA ARG A 278 -0.29 -0.29 -12.27
C ARG A 278 -0.69 -1.09 -11.03
N CYS A 279 -1.88 -0.88 -10.50
CA CYS A 279 -2.34 -1.60 -9.33
C CYS A 279 -2.61 -3.08 -9.64
N GLY A 280 -2.16 -3.96 -8.75
CA GLY A 280 -2.34 -5.42 -8.84
C GLY A 280 -3.81 -5.88 -8.83
N THR A 281 -4.77 -5.05 -8.39
CA THR A 281 -6.20 -5.43 -8.45
C THR A 281 -6.72 -5.53 -9.89
N SER A 282 -6.16 -4.76 -10.83
CA SER A 282 -6.45 -4.91 -12.26
C SER A 282 -6.00 -6.27 -12.81
N PHE A 283 -4.92 -6.84 -12.25
CA PHE A 283 -4.44 -8.18 -12.57
C PHE A 283 -5.48 -9.25 -12.25
N LEU A 284 -6.17 -9.15 -11.11
CA LEU A 284 -7.19 -10.14 -10.71
C LEU A 284 -8.32 -10.24 -11.74
N LEU A 285 -8.77 -9.14 -12.30
CA LEU A 285 -9.80 -9.15 -13.33
C LEU A 285 -9.31 -9.84 -14.62
N ILE A 286 -8.06 -9.57 -15.03
CA ILE A 286 -7.45 -10.23 -16.20
C ILE A 286 -7.32 -11.73 -15.95
N VAL A 287 -6.91 -12.14 -14.75
CA VAL A 287 -6.86 -13.55 -14.33
C VAL A 287 -8.23 -14.22 -14.50
N MET A 288 -9.32 -13.54 -14.09
CA MET A 288 -10.68 -14.07 -14.26
C MET A 288 -11.03 -14.28 -15.73
N VAL A 289 -10.74 -13.31 -16.59
CA VAL A 289 -11.01 -13.42 -18.05
C VAL A 289 -10.14 -14.51 -18.68
N VAL A 290 -8.84 -14.52 -18.41
CA VAL A 290 -7.91 -15.53 -18.96
C VAL A 290 -8.29 -16.94 -18.53
N SER A 291 -8.80 -17.09 -17.30
CA SER A 291 -9.21 -18.39 -16.78
C SER A 291 -10.35 -19.02 -17.61
N ILE A 292 -11.25 -18.22 -18.17
CA ILE A 292 -12.34 -18.72 -19.05
C ILE A 292 -11.74 -19.43 -20.29
N PHE A 293 -10.75 -18.82 -20.92
CA PHE A 293 -10.12 -19.37 -22.13
C PHE A 293 -9.26 -20.59 -21.81
N VAL A 294 -8.44 -20.54 -20.75
CA VAL A 294 -7.56 -21.65 -20.37
C VAL A 294 -8.36 -22.87 -19.94
N PHE A 295 -9.38 -22.70 -19.12
CA PHE A 295 -10.23 -23.81 -18.69
C PHE A 295 -11.20 -24.27 -19.80
N GLY A 296 -11.63 -23.34 -20.66
CA GLY A 296 -12.41 -23.67 -21.84
C GLY A 296 -11.70 -24.64 -22.79
N ALA A 297 -10.38 -24.50 -22.94
CA ALA A 297 -9.56 -25.40 -23.76
C ALA A 297 -9.41 -26.81 -23.15
N VAL A 298 -9.55 -26.96 -21.83
CA VAL A 298 -9.49 -28.27 -21.16
C VAL A 298 -10.73 -29.13 -21.45
N GLY A 299 -11.86 -28.51 -21.77
CA GLY A 299 -13.13 -29.22 -21.97
C GLY A 299 -13.75 -29.71 -20.65
N LEU A 300 -14.51 -30.79 -20.70
CA LEU A 300 -15.21 -31.39 -19.57
C LEU A 300 -14.76 -32.84 -19.32
N PRO A 301 -13.50 -33.04 -18.89
CA PRO A 301 -13.00 -34.39 -18.57
C PRO A 301 -13.60 -34.91 -17.26
N ALA A 302 -13.13 -36.10 -16.83
CA ALA A 302 -13.51 -36.68 -15.53
C ALA A 302 -13.19 -35.70 -14.38
N TRP A 303 -13.95 -35.79 -13.28
CA TRP A 303 -13.89 -34.81 -12.18
C TRP A 303 -12.49 -34.63 -11.58
N TYR A 304 -11.70 -35.70 -11.46
CA TYR A 304 -10.32 -35.63 -10.93
C TYR A 304 -9.38 -34.88 -11.88
N LEU A 305 -9.57 -34.98 -13.20
CA LEU A 305 -8.82 -34.19 -14.19
C LEU A 305 -9.25 -32.73 -14.17
N LEU A 306 -10.53 -32.44 -13.87
CA LEU A 306 -10.99 -31.07 -13.66
C LEU A 306 -10.28 -30.45 -12.48
N VAL A 307 -10.17 -31.13 -11.35
CA VAL A 307 -9.45 -30.65 -10.16
C VAL A 307 -7.96 -30.46 -10.47
N ALA A 308 -7.31 -31.44 -11.09
CA ALA A 308 -5.91 -31.33 -11.49
C ALA A 308 -5.67 -30.15 -12.44
N SER A 309 -6.58 -29.91 -13.38
CA SER A 309 -6.49 -28.76 -14.30
C SER A 309 -6.55 -27.40 -13.58
N ARG A 310 -7.24 -27.31 -12.41
CA ARG A 310 -7.26 -26.08 -11.58
C ARG A 310 -5.89 -25.85 -10.94
N ILE A 311 -5.30 -26.89 -10.36
CA ILE A 311 -4.00 -26.78 -9.69
C ILE A 311 -2.91 -26.38 -10.69
N LEU A 312 -2.85 -27.06 -11.84
CA LEU A 312 -1.85 -26.78 -12.89
C LEU A 312 -2.18 -25.51 -13.70
N GLY A 313 -3.45 -25.21 -13.88
CA GLY A 313 -3.92 -24.07 -14.67
C GLY A 313 -3.68 -22.73 -13.97
N VAL A 314 -3.79 -22.65 -12.65
CA VAL A 314 -3.62 -21.38 -11.90
C VAL A 314 -2.25 -20.73 -12.16
N PRO A 315 -1.10 -21.40 -12.05
CA PRO A 315 0.19 -20.82 -12.40
C PRO A 315 0.28 -20.36 -13.86
N ILE A 316 -0.28 -21.15 -14.79
CA ILE A 316 -0.29 -20.81 -16.22
C ILE A 316 -1.12 -19.56 -16.48
N ILE A 317 -2.33 -19.49 -15.91
CA ILE A 317 -3.22 -18.32 -15.99
C ILE A 317 -2.52 -17.10 -15.43
N ALA A 318 -1.88 -17.22 -14.27
CA ALA A 318 -1.12 -16.14 -13.66
C ALA A 318 0.01 -15.64 -14.57
N GLY A 319 0.79 -16.55 -15.15
CA GLY A 319 1.86 -16.23 -16.08
C GLY A 319 1.37 -15.53 -17.35
N ILE A 320 0.27 -16.03 -17.96
CA ILE A 320 -0.34 -15.39 -19.14
C ILE A 320 -0.87 -14.00 -18.79
N SER A 321 -1.57 -13.88 -17.67
CA SER A 321 -2.13 -12.60 -17.20
C SER A 321 -1.04 -11.57 -16.94
N PHE A 322 0.11 -11.99 -16.40
CA PHE A 322 1.28 -11.16 -16.22
C PHE A 322 1.81 -10.60 -17.55
N GLU A 323 1.93 -11.46 -18.59
CA GLU A 323 2.35 -11.02 -19.92
C GLU A 323 1.36 -10.03 -20.54
N ILE A 324 0.05 -10.23 -20.34
CA ILE A 324 -0.99 -9.32 -20.82
C ILE A 324 -0.86 -7.95 -20.14
N ILE A 325 -0.69 -7.91 -18.82
CA ILE A 325 -0.51 -6.64 -18.08
C ILE A 325 0.76 -5.93 -18.54
N LYS A 326 1.86 -6.66 -18.67
CA LYS A 326 3.12 -6.10 -19.16
C LYS A 326 2.97 -5.50 -20.56
N PHE A 327 2.27 -6.20 -21.46
CA PHE A 327 1.95 -5.68 -22.78
C PHE A 327 1.06 -4.43 -22.70
N ALA A 328 0.03 -4.45 -21.86
CA ALA A 328 -0.88 -3.32 -21.67
C ALA A 328 -0.14 -2.09 -21.11
N GLY A 329 0.74 -2.26 -20.11
CA GLY A 329 1.57 -1.20 -19.55
C GLY A 329 2.44 -0.52 -20.60
N ARG A 330 3.07 -1.29 -21.52
CA ARG A 330 3.88 -0.76 -22.63
C ARG A 330 3.06 -0.01 -23.68
N ASN A 331 1.78 -0.32 -23.81
CA ASN A 331 0.88 0.22 -24.84
C ASN A 331 -0.25 1.09 -24.27
N ARG A 332 -0.11 1.58 -23.05
CA ARG A 332 -1.17 2.31 -22.31
C ARG A 332 -1.69 3.57 -22.99
N THR A 333 -0.95 4.16 -23.92
CA THR A 333 -1.39 5.33 -24.69
C THR A 333 -2.45 4.98 -25.73
N ARG A 334 -2.55 3.70 -26.14
CA ARG A 334 -3.51 3.23 -27.14
C ARG A 334 -4.93 3.20 -26.56
N GLY A 335 -5.90 3.77 -27.30
CA GLY A 335 -7.30 3.88 -26.84
C GLY A 335 -7.95 2.54 -26.49
N TRP A 336 -7.72 1.48 -27.30
CA TRP A 336 -8.26 0.15 -27.04
C TRP A 336 -7.67 -0.47 -25.75
N VAL A 337 -6.38 -0.24 -25.45
CA VAL A 337 -5.76 -0.71 -24.21
C VAL A 337 -6.41 -0.04 -23.00
N LYS A 338 -6.63 1.29 -23.07
CA LYS A 338 -7.36 2.02 -22.04
C LYS A 338 -8.76 1.45 -21.81
N ALA A 339 -9.47 1.12 -22.88
CA ALA A 339 -10.81 0.53 -22.77
C ALA A 339 -10.79 -0.85 -22.10
N VAL A 340 -9.81 -1.71 -22.44
CA VAL A 340 -9.66 -3.05 -21.83
C VAL A 340 -9.26 -2.96 -20.36
N MET A 341 -8.41 -1.98 -20.00
CA MET A 341 -7.95 -1.78 -18.60
C MET A 341 -8.97 -1.02 -17.74
N TRP A 342 -9.91 -0.30 -18.35
CA TRP A 342 -10.89 0.51 -17.63
C TRP A 342 -11.71 -0.24 -16.57
N PRO A 343 -12.22 -1.47 -16.80
CA PRO A 343 -12.93 -2.20 -15.75
C PRO A 343 -12.05 -2.52 -14.54
N GLY A 344 -10.75 -2.83 -14.78
CA GLY A 344 -9.77 -3.04 -13.71
C GLY A 344 -9.53 -1.78 -12.87
N LEU A 345 -9.42 -0.61 -13.50
CA LEU A 345 -9.35 0.67 -12.80
C LEU A 345 -10.60 0.93 -11.97
N LYS A 346 -11.80 0.62 -12.49
CA LYS A 346 -13.04 0.78 -11.74
C LYS A 346 -13.16 -0.17 -10.54
N LEU A 347 -12.55 -1.38 -10.63
CA LEU A 347 -12.49 -2.32 -9.52
C LEU A 347 -11.71 -1.73 -8.32
N GLN A 348 -10.72 -0.87 -8.57
CA GLN A 348 -9.97 -0.20 -7.51
C GLN A 348 -10.86 0.67 -6.61
N LEU A 349 -11.99 1.17 -7.10
CA LEU A 349 -12.94 1.91 -6.26
C LEU A 349 -13.50 1.08 -5.09
N LEU A 350 -13.48 -0.26 -5.19
CA LEU A 350 -13.86 -1.16 -4.11
C LEU A 350 -12.70 -1.49 -3.18
N THR A 351 -11.48 -1.45 -3.67
CA THR A 351 -10.28 -1.92 -2.96
C THR A 351 -9.37 -0.77 -2.50
N THR A 352 -9.72 0.48 -2.79
CA THR A 352 -9.06 1.68 -2.28
C THR A 352 -10.06 2.62 -1.65
N GLN A 353 -9.67 3.25 -0.55
CA GLN A 353 -10.46 4.30 0.11
C GLN A 353 -9.62 5.58 0.20
N GLU A 354 -10.26 6.69 0.53
CA GLU A 354 -9.58 7.97 0.70
C GLU A 354 -8.78 7.94 2.00
N PRO A 355 -7.44 8.08 1.94
CA PRO A 355 -6.59 8.05 3.12
C PRO A 355 -6.63 9.39 3.86
N SER A 356 -6.37 9.35 5.16
CA SER A 356 -6.04 10.51 5.99
C SER A 356 -4.59 10.96 5.79
N LEU A 357 -4.26 12.16 6.25
CA LEU A 357 -2.89 12.70 6.11
C LEU A 357 -1.86 11.88 6.90
N ASP A 358 -2.25 11.32 8.04
CA ASP A 358 -1.42 10.46 8.86
C ASP A 358 -1.12 9.11 8.16
N GLN A 359 -2.07 8.54 7.43
CA GLN A 359 -1.85 7.34 6.62
C GLN A 359 -0.93 7.62 5.42
N LEU A 360 -1.03 8.82 4.84
CA LEU A 360 -0.10 9.27 3.81
C LEU A 360 1.32 9.45 4.35
N ALA A 361 1.48 9.94 5.59
CA ALA A 361 2.79 10.05 6.24
C ALA A 361 3.47 8.68 6.38
N VAL A 362 2.72 7.62 6.76
CA VAL A 362 3.24 6.25 6.82
C VAL A 362 3.67 5.75 5.44
N ALA A 363 2.85 5.98 4.40
CA ALA A 363 3.19 5.56 3.03
C ALA A 363 4.42 6.31 2.50
N ILE A 364 4.57 7.60 2.81
CA ILE A 364 5.73 8.43 2.45
C ILE A 364 6.97 7.88 3.17
N ALA A 365 6.93 7.62 4.48
CA ALA A 365 8.05 7.07 5.23
C ALA A 365 8.56 5.75 4.64
N SER A 366 7.64 4.86 4.21
CA SER A 366 8.01 3.62 3.53
C SER A 366 8.72 3.87 2.19
N LEU A 367 8.22 4.84 1.41
CA LEU A 367 8.81 5.17 0.10
C LEU A 367 10.17 5.83 0.25
N GLU A 368 10.32 6.80 1.16
CA GLU A 368 11.58 7.49 1.42
C GLU A 368 12.67 6.53 1.86
N ALA A 369 12.36 5.57 2.75
CA ALA A 369 13.29 4.54 3.18
C ALA A 369 13.80 3.66 2.02
N VAL A 370 12.97 3.40 1.00
CA VAL A 370 13.41 2.71 -0.21
C VAL A 370 14.29 3.62 -1.06
N LEU A 371 13.90 4.89 -1.25
CA LEU A 371 14.62 5.84 -2.10
C LEU A 371 16.00 6.20 -1.55
N GLU A 372 16.17 6.27 -0.22
CA GLU A 372 17.46 6.50 0.44
C GLU A 372 18.48 5.39 0.13
N LEU A 373 18.00 4.14 0.01
CA LEU A 373 18.85 2.98 -0.29
C LEU A 373 19.08 2.79 -1.80
N GLU A 374 18.21 3.37 -2.63
CA GLU A 374 18.33 3.30 -4.09
C GLU A 374 18.94 4.60 -4.61
N THR A 375 20.27 4.65 -4.75
CA THR A 375 20.99 5.83 -5.22
C THR A 375 20.43 6.32 -6.57
N PRO A 376 19.97 7.57 -6.69
CA PRO A 376 19.51 8.13 -7.95
C PRO A 376 20.61 8.09 -9.01
N GLY A 377 20.35 7.41 -10.12
CA GLY A 377 21.28 7.33 -11.27
C GLY A 377 22.12 6.05 -11.34
N SER A 378 22.05 5.14 -10.38
CA SER A 378 22.75 3.84 -10.42
C SER A 378 21.98 2.71 -11.10
N MET A 379 20.81 2.98 -11.67
CA MET A 379 20.00 1.99 -12.37
C MET A 379 20.52 1.76 -13.78
N ASP A 380 21.40 0.77 -13.94
CA ASP A 380 21.73 0.27 -15.26
C ASP A 380 20.54 -0.48 -15.87
N ALA A 381 20.44 -0.47 -17.21
CA ALA A 381 19.42 -1.24 -17.92
C ALA A 381 19.48 -2.75 -17.58
N ALA A 382 20.63 -3.24 -17.09
CA ALA A 382 20.81 -4.60 -16.59
C ALA A 382 20.08 -4.84 -15.25
N ASP A 383 19.96 -3.83 -14.40
CA ASP A 383 19.25 -3.92 -13.11
C ASP A 383 17.73 -3.98 -13.30
N LEU A 384 17.24 -3.42 -14.41
CA LEU A 384 15.82 -3.50 -14.80
C LEU A 384 15.43 -4.86 -15.39
N VAL A 385 16.43 -5.70 -15.74
CA VAL A 385 16.19 -7.06 -16.26
C VAL A 385 15.89 -8.00 -15.08
N GLY A 386 14.62 -8.31 -14.88
CA GLY A 386 14.14 -9.19 -13.81
C GLY A 386 13.52 -8.46 -12.61
N VAL A 387 13.61 -7.13 -12.60
CA VAL A 387 12.80 -6.30 -11.70
C VAL A 387 11.52 -5.93 -12.45
N GLU A 388 10.67 -6.91 -12.59
CA GLU A 388 9.32 -6.65 -13.05
C GLU A 388 8.52 -6.36 -11.79
N VAL A 389 8.40 -5.08 -11.47
CA VAL A 389 7.39 -4.60 -10.54
C VAL A 389 6.06 -4.94 -11.20
N VAL A 390 5.47 -6.06 -10.78
CA VAL A 390 4.07 -6.31 -11.03
C VAL A 390 3.35 -5.33 -10.14
N ALA A 391 3.01 -4.23 -10.74
CA ALA A 391 2.05 -3.34 -10.18
C ALA A 391 0.69 -3.92 -10.43
#